data_0c0b640affe3f9a4033aa11005a9ed52
#
_entry.id   0c0b640affe3f9a4033aa11005a9ed52
#
_cell.length_a   1.000
_cell.length_b   1.000
_cell.length_c   1.000
_cell.angle_alpha   90.00
_cell.angle_beta   90.00
_cell.angle_gamma   90.00
#
_symmetry.space_group_name_H-M   'P 1'
#
loop_
_entity.id
_entity.type
_entity.pdbx_description
1 polymer ?
#
loop_
_entity_poly.entity_id
_entity_poly.type
_entity_poly.pdbx_seq_one_letter_code
_entity_poly.pdbx_strand_id
1 'polypeptide(L)'
;MQDTHSEVHSATRRSLLLAGAAMAAAPSLSRAQEKYPSRPIDFIVPWGAGGGADQLARRIGKMLEPELGVSLPIINVSGATGNTGTTKLLSAPADGYSICVFIADTLGTLAGGKGRWKLSDIEPLGILMQQSTGLFVKNDAKWKTFNDLLEDSKTQDLKVGITGFGSPDEMMVRQMNDKGSKFRVVPFAAPGERYTSILGGHADVLVEQAGDIRSFLRNKQMRPLVFFSDEPQTGYTDIPLAKDSGFPLAINQFRSLIVRAGTDPKQVATLAAAVEKAARSDEYKESLEEELASPNSFVPASQARAFLERQLKLIEDNLPKKS
;
A
#
# COMPACT_ATOMS: atom_id res chain seq x y z
N MET A 1 51.91 -21.75 76.57
CA MET A 1 50.55 -21.56 76.11
C MET A 1 50.60 -20.32 75.25
N GLN A 2 50.92 -20.49 73.96
CA GLN A 2 51.16 -19.38 73.04
C GLN A 2 50.47 -19.73 71.66
N ASP A 3 49.68 -18.79 71.23
CA ASP A 3 49.31 -18.42 69.88
C ASP A 3 49.03 -19.48 68.80
N THR A 4 47.75 -19.85 68.69
CA THR A 4 47.20 -20.53 67.47
C THR A 4 46.09 -19.73 66.78
N HIS A 5 45.93 -18.43 67.03
CA HIS A 5 44.82 -17.63 66.47
C HIS A 5 45.16 -16.71 65.22
N SER A 6 46.44 -16.67 64.83
CA SER A 6 46.86 -15.68 63.77
C SER A 6 46.83 -16.18 62.32
N GLU A 7 46.88 -17.51 62.10
CA GLU A 7 47.00 -18.03 60.74
C GLU A 7 45.68 -18.26 60.00
N VAL A 8 44.56 -18.43 60.72
CA VAL A 8 43.27 -18.75 60.09
C VAL A 8 42.66 -17.52 59.33
N HIS A 9 42.93 -16.31 59.79
CA HIS A 9 42.39 -15.09 59.14
C HIS A 9 43.08 -14.67 57.86
N SER A 10 44.31 -15.10 57.60
CA SER A 10 45.08 -14.78 56.41
C SER A 10 44.68 -15.61 55.20
N ALA A 11 44.35 -16.88 55.41
CA ALA A 11 43.90 -17.78 54.33
C ALA A 11 42.52 -17.42 53.77
N THR A 12 41.60 -17.03 54.65
CA THR A 12 40.20 -16.67 54.25
C THR A 12 40.14 -15.39 53.43
N ARG A 13 40.98 -14.39 53.74
CA ARG A 13 41.05 -13.13 52.95
C ARG A 13 41.64 -13.32 51.55
N ARG A 14 42.63 -14.19 51.38
CA ARG A 14 43.22 -14.51 50.07
C ARG A 14 42.24 -15.30 49.19
N SER A 15 41.49 -16.23 49.78
CA SER A 15 40.47 -16.99 49.04
C SER A 15 39.29 -16.10 48.57
N LEU A 16 38.87 -15.11 49.33
CA LEU A 16 37.83 -14.14 48.97
C LEU A 16 38.28 -13.18 47.84
N LEU A 17 39.55 -12.79 47.83
CA LEU A 17 40.10 -11.93 46.78
C LEU A 17 40.28 -12.67 45.44
N LEU A 18 40.60 -13.96 45.47
CA LEU A 18 40.69 -14.80 44.27
C LEU A 18 39.30 -15.15 43.69
N ALA A 19 38.28 -15.32 44.55
CA ALA A 19 36.91 -15.53 44.09
C ALA A 19 36.28 -14.25 43.44
N GLY A 20 36.65 -13.07 43.96
CA GLY A 20 36.22 -11.78 43.37
C GLY A 20 36.85 -11.49 42.02
N ALA A 21 38.14 -11.89 41.82
CA ALA A 21 38.82 -11.70 40.52
C ALA A 21 38.31 -12.67 39.42
N ALA A 22 37.86 -13.86 39.80
CA ALA A 22 37.28 -14.82 38.84
C ALA A 22 35.91 -14.39 38.33
N MET A 23 35.12 -13.62 39.07
CA MET A 23 33.85 -13.07 38.61
C MET A 23 33.98 -11.85 37.67
N ALA A 24 35.11 -11.15 37.71
CA ALA A 24 35.39 -10.02 36.81
C ALA A 24 35.86 -10.47 35.41
N ALA A 25 36.25 -11.74 35.26
CA ALA A 25 36.71 -12.33 33.97
C ALA A 25 35.62 -13.15 33.27
N ALA A 26 34.33 -13.04 33.69
CA ALA A 26 33.26 -13.60 32.90
C ALA A 26 33.28 -12.89 31.53
N PRO A 27 33.48 -13.61 30.38
CA PRO A 27 33.35 -12.98 29.09
C PRO A 27 31.95 -12.39 29.05
N SER A 28 31.86 -11.06 28.90
CA SER A 28 30.62 -10.44 28.47
C SER A 28 30.22 -11.20 27.20
N LEU A 29 29.21 -12.07 27.32
CA LEU A 29 28.54 -12.65 26.17
C LEU A 29 28.06 -11.45 25.37
N SER A 30 28.93 -10.96 24.48
CA SER A 30 28.54 -10.06 23.41
C SER A 30 27.39 -10.78 22.71
N ARG A 31 26.17 -10.38 23.01
CA ARG A 31 25.02 -10.76 22.22
C ARG A 31 25.41 -10.28 20.83
N ALA A 32 25.93 -11.21 20.02
CA ALA A 32 26.08 -10.97 18.60
C ALA A 32 24.73 -10.45 18.17
N GLN A 33 24.68 -9.19 17.75
CA GLN A 33 23.46 -8.55 17.32
C GLN A 33 22.94 -9.44 16.18
N GLU A 34 21.88 -10.20 16.42
CA GLU A 34 21.34 -11.12 15.44
C GLU A 34 21.14 -10.33 14.15
N LYS A 35 21.66 -10.89 13.05
CA LYS A 35 21.56 -10.27 11.75
C LYS A 35 20.07 -10.10 11.41
N TYR A 36 19.62 -8.87 11.24
CA TYR A 36 18.26 -8.59 10.78
C TYR A 36 18.23 -8.59 9.25
N PRO A 37 17.20 -9.22 8.63
CA PRO A 37 16.26 -10.14 9.25
C PRO A 37 16.86 -11.54 9.44
N SER A 38 16.39 -12.28 10.47
CA SER A 38 16.82 -13.66 10.78
C SER A 38 15.69 -14.69 10.69
N ARG A 39 14.46 -14.25 10.43
CA ARG A 39 13.25 -15.08 10.30
C ARG A 39 12.30 -14.49 9.25
N PRO A 40 11.28 -15.23 8.79
CA PRO A 40 10.29 -14.72 7.84
C PRO A 40 9.66 -13.40 8.27
N ILE A 41 9.35 -12.55 7.29
CA ILE A 41 8.66 -11.27 7.46
C ILE A 41 7.25 -11.41 6.93
N ASP A 42 6.23 -11.19 7.76
CA ASP A 42 4.83 -11.20 7.35
C ASP A 42 4.55 -10.08 6.35
N PHE A 43 4.08 -10.41 5.17
CA PHE A 43 3.73 -9.45 4.14
C PHE A 43 2.21 -9.28 4.07
N ILE A 44 1.68 -8.29 4.77
CA ILE A 44 0.25 -8.01 4.88
C ILE A 44 -0.24 -7.28 3.62
N VAL A 45 -1.30 -7.82 3.03
CA VAL A 45 -2.04 -7.18 1.94
C VAL A 45 -3.45 -6.86 2.46
N PRO A 46 -3.82 -5.57 2.65
CA PRO A 46 -5.10 -5.16 3.23
C PRO A 46 -6.31 -5.36 2.28
N TRP A 47 -6.15 -6.19 1.26
CA TRP A 47 -7.11 -6.42 0.17
C TRP A 47 -7.21 -7.91 -0.18
N GLY A 48 -8.27 -8.27 -0.88
CA GLY A 48 -8.46 -9.62 -1.38
C GLY A 48 -7.40 -10.02 -2.41
N ALA A 49 -7.18 -11.32 -2.56
CA ALA A 49 -6.25 -11.87 -3.53
C ALA A 49 -6.67 -11.53 -4.98
N GLY A 50 -5.69 -11.39 -5.87
CA GLY A 50 -5.88 -11.10 -7.30
C GLY A 50 -6.07 -9.63 -7.66
N GLY A 51 -6.23 -8.72 -6.68
CA GLY A 51 -6.23 -7.27 -6.91
C GLY A 51 -4.84 -6.69 -7.05
N GLY A 52 -4.76 -5.43 -7.48
CA GLY A 52 -3.47 -4.78 -7.73
C GLY A 52 -2.51 -4.73 -6.54
N ALA A 53 -3.03 -4.58 -5.32
CA ALA A 53 -2.21 -4.64 -4.11
C ALA A 53 -1.60 -6.04 -3.89
N ASP A 54 -2.36 -7.11 -4.15
CA ASP A 54 -1.89 -8.49 -4.05
C ASP A 54 -0.89 -8.83 -5.18
N GLN A 55 -1.16 -8.35 -6.40
CA GLN A 55 -0.25 -8.52 -7.54
C GLN A 55 1.10 -7.85 -7.26
N LEU A 56 1.10 -6.61 -6.75
CA LEU A 56 2.33 -5.92 -6.32
C LEU A 56 3.06 -6.72 -5.25
N ALA A 57 2.37 -7.14 -4.18
CA ALA A 57 2.99 -7.87 -3.07
C ALA A 57 3.67 -9.16 -3.54
N ARG A 58 3.02 -9.92 -4.41
CA ARG A 58 3.58 -11.17 -4.98
C ARG A 58 4.79 -10.91 -5.86
N ARG A 59 4.76 -9.84 -6.66
CA ARG A 59 5.87 -9.48 -7.53
C ARG A 59 7.06 -8.97 -6.73
N ILE A 60 6.85 -7.92 -5.93
CA ILE A 60 7.94 -7.31 -5.17
C ILE A 60 8.47 -8.27 -4.09
N GLY A 61 7.63 -9.10 -3.48
CA GLY A 61 8.03 -10.11 -2.50
C GLY A 61 9.08 -11.07 -3.05
N LYS A 62 8.87 -11.58 -4.27
CA LYS A 62 9.85 -12.45 -4.96
C LYS A 62 11.21 -11.76 -5.17
N MET A 63 11.22 -10.45 -5.35
CA MET A 63 12.46 -9.68 -5.52
C MET A 63 13.12 -9.36 -4.18
N LEU A 64 12.32 -9.18 -3.11
CA LEU A 64 12.83 -8.88 -1.78
C LEU A 64 13.37 -10.13 -1.04
N GLU A 65 12.81 -11.32 -1.26
CA GLU A 65 13.23 -12.56 -0.59
C GLU A 65 14.73 -12.87 -0.75
N PRO A 66 15.31 -12.88 -1.96
CA PRO A 66 16.74 -13.12 -2.13
C PRO A 66 17.60 -11.99 -1.56
N GLU A 67 17.10 -10.75 -1.57
CA GLU A 67 17.83 -9.59 -1.03
C GLU A 67 17.88 -9.59 0.49
N LEU A 68 16.79 -9.97 1.14
CA LEU A 68 16.68 -10.04 2.59
C LEU A 68 17.16 -11.38 3.17
N GLY A 69 17.24 -12.42 2.35
CA GLY A 69 17.65 -13.77 2.76
C GLY A 69 16.61 -14.51 3.62
N VAL A 70 15.35 -14.08 3.61
CA VAL A 70 14.23 -14.68 4.33
C VAL A 70 12.98 -14.70 3.46
N SER A 71 12.03 -15.58 3.75
CA SER A 71 10.75 -15.60 3.06
C SER A 71 9.81 -14.49 3.51
N LEU A 72 8.93 -14.06 2.57
CA LEU A 72 7.90 -13.05 2.80
C LEU A 72 6.51 -13.64 2.53
N PRO A 73 5.95 -14.44 3.47
CA PRO A 73 4.61 -15.01 3.32
C PRO A 73 3.55 -13.91 3.19
N ILE A 74 2.72 -14.00 2.14
CA ILE A 74 1.67 -13.02 1.87
C ILE A 74 0.41 -13.37 2.64
N ILE A 75 -0.12 -12.40 3.38
CA ILE A 75 -1.29 -12.53 4.24
C ILE A 75 -2.34 -11.51 3.79
N ASN A 76 -3.36 -11.96 3.05
CA ASN A 76 -4.48 -11.12 2.65
C ASN A 76 -5.44 -10.89 3.83
N VAL A 77 -5.66 -9.63 4.19
CA VAL A 77 -6.55 -9.20 5.30
C VAL A 77 -7.44 -8.07 4.81
N SER A 78 -8.47 -8.41 4.05
CA SER A 78 -9.41 -7.45 3.49
C SER A 78 -10.40 -6.92 4.52
N GLY A 79 -10.97 -5.75 4.25
CA GLY A 79 -12.06 -5.15 5.01
C GLY A 79 -11.89 -3.66 5.28
N ALA A 80 -13.02 -2.98 5.39
CA ALA A 80 -13.13 -1.54 5.70
C ALA A 80 -12.17 -0.66 4.86
N THR A 81 -12.13 -0.91 3.54
CA THR A 81 -11.29 -0.18 2.58
C THR A 81 -9.81 -0.14 3.03
N GLY A 82 -9.27 -1.31 3.42
CA GLY A 82 -7.88 -1.50 3.83
C GLY A 82 -7.58 -1.25 5.32
N ASN A 83 -8.51 -0.68 6.10
CA ASN A 83 -8.30 -0.40 7.52
C ASN A 83 -8.05 -1.66 8.36
N THR A 84 -8.70 -2.79 8.02
CA THR A 84 -8.53 -4.04 8.78
C THR A 84 -7.09 -4.54 8.70
N GLY A 85 -6.52 -4.60 7.50
CA GLY A 85 -5.13 -5.03 7.30
C GLY A 85 -4.11 -4.04 7.89
N THR A 86 -4.36 -2.73 7.75
CA THR A 86 -3.52 -1.70 8.39
C THR A 86 -3.55 -1.85 9.92
N THR A 87 -4.72 -2.09 10.51
CA THR A 87 -4.85 -2.34 11.96
C THR A 87 -4.08 -3.59 12.38
N LYS A 88 -4.08 -4.65 11.55
CA LYS A 88 -3.27 -5.85 11.81
C LYS A 88 -1.78 -5.51 11.87
N LEU A 89 -1.26 -4.72 10.92
CA LEU A 89 0.13 -4.24 10.97
C LEU A 89 0.41 -3.48 12.28
N LEU A 90 -0.47 -2.54 12.64
CA LEU A 90 -0.29 -1.69 13.82
C LEU A 90 -0.44 -2.45 15.15
N SER A 91 -1.04 -3.63 15.15
CA SER A 91 -1.14 -4.52 16.29
C SER A 91 0.08 -5.45 16.43
N ALA A 92 0.89 -5.60 15.38
CA ALA A 92 2.12 -6.37 15.42
C ALA A 92 3.23 -5.61 16.19
N PRO A 93 4.28 -6.29 16.69
CA PRO A 93 5.45 -5.62 17.25
C PRO A 93 6.10 -4.67 16.25
N ALA A 94 6.69 -3.56 16.74
CA ALA A 94 7.48 -2.65 15.93
C ALA A 94 8.94 -3.18 15.78
N ASP A 95 9.08 -4.39 15.26
CA ASP A 95 10.35 -5.12 15.14
C ASP A 95 10.76 -5.40 13.69
N GLY A 96 10.07 -4.77 12.73
CA GLY A 96 10.35 -4.91 11.31
C GLY A 96 9.95 -6.25 10.68
N TYR A 97 9.37 -7.19 11.43
CA TYR A 97 8.94 -8.50 10.91
C TYR A 97 7.49 -8.53 10.39
N SER A 98 6.90 -7.37 10.23
CA SER A 98 5.62 -7.20 9.50
C SER A 98 5.74 -5.98 8.60
N ILE A 99 5.51 -6.18 7.29
CA ILE A 99 5.37 -5.11 6.31
C ILE A 99 3.96 -5.16 5.72
N CYS A 100 3.50 -4.05 5.17
CA CYS A 100 2.14 -3.97 4.64
C CYS A 100 2.10 -3.15 3.35
N VAL A 101 1.26 -3.56 2.39
CA VAL A 101 0.91 -2.70 1.25
C VAL A 101 0.02 -1.57 1.73
N PHE A 102 0.29 -0.36 1.28
CA PHE A 102 -0.50 0.83 1.58
C PHE A 102 -0.85 1.57 0.29
N ILE A 103 -2.12 1.91 0.12
CA ILE A 103 -2.63 2.48 -1.13
C ILE A 103 -3.50 3.72 -0.90
N ALA A 104 -3.81 4.46 -1.96
CA ALA A 104 -4.59 5.68 -1.91
C ALA A 104 -5.97 5.50 -1.26
N ASP A 105 -6.64 4.35 -1.50
CA ASP A 105 -7.95 4.06 -0.90
C ASP A 105 -7.90 4.02 0.63
N THR A 106 -6.87 3.39 1.19
CA THR A 106 -6.68 3.33 2.65
C THR A 106 -6.38 4.72 3.21
N LEU A 107 -5.59 5.52 2.48
CA LEU A 107 -5.34 6.92 2.84
C LEU A 107 -6.63 7.75 2.78
N GLY A 108 -7.50 7.50 1.81
CA GLY A 108 -8.81 8.12 1.68
C GLY A 108 -9.71 7.87 2.90
N THR A 109 -9.71 6.65 3.43
CA THR A 109 -10.48 6.35 4.66
C THR A 109 -9.92 7.07 5.88
N LEU A 110 -8.60 7.26 5.95
CA LEU A 110 -7.97 8.05 7.00
C LEU A 110 -8.40 9.53 6.90
N ALA A 111 -8.32 10.13 5.73
CA ALA A 111 -8.77 11.49 5.46
C ALA A 111 -10.23 11.71 5.86
N GLY A 112 -11.10 10.73 5.58
CA GLY A 112 -12.52 10.73 5.97
C GLY A 112 -12.80 10.53 7.46
N GLY A 113 -11.76 10.41 8.30
CA GLY A 113 -11.88 10.20 9.75
C GLY A 113 -12.41 8.83 10.14
N LYS A 114 -12.38 7.84 9.24
CA LYS A 114 -12.85 6.47 9.47
C LYS A 114 -11.74 5.54 9.97
N GLY A 115 -10.46 5.94 9.86
CA GLY A 115 -9.31 5.22 10.40
C GLY A 115 -9.20 5.45 11.92
N ARG A 116 -8.85 4.39 12.68
CA ARG A 116 -8.52 4.50 14.11
C ARG A 116 -7.03 4.72 14.35
N TRP A 117 -6.30 5.10 13.33
CA TRP A 117 -4.85 5.31 13.28
C TRP A 117 -4.55 6.62 12.56
N LYS A 118 -3.31 7.08 12.66
CA LYS A 118 -2.82 8.31 12.04
C LYS A 118 -1.71 8.00 11.05
N LEU A 119 -1.44 8.90 10.12
CA LEU A 119 -0.31 8.74 9.19
C LEU A 119 1.03 8.64 9.94
N SER A 120 1.15 9.22 11.13
CA SER A 120 2.31 9.10 12.01
C SER A 120 2.52 7.72 12.62
N ASP A 121 1.52 6.83 12.57
CA ASP A 121 1.62 5.47 13.14
C ASP A 121 2.28 4.47 12.19
N ILE A 122 2.55 4.90 10.97
CA ILE A 122 3.20 4.08 9.92
C ILE A 122 4.50 4.75 9.47
N GLU A 123 5.46 3.94 8.99
CA GLU A 123 6.70 4.40 8.36
C GLU A 123 6.81 3.86 6.95
N PRO A 124 6.83 4.72 5.90
CA PRO A 124 6.90 4.26 4.52
C PRO A 124 8.31 3.82 4.13
N LEU A 125 8.39 2.68 3.44
CA LEU A 125 9.62 2.12 2.87
C LEU A 125 9.86 2.58 1.43
N GLY A 126 8.90 3.23 0.81
CA GLY A 126 8.91 3.78 -0.54
C GLY A 126 7.53 3.72 -1.21
N ILE A 127 7.34 4.56 -2.22
CA ILE A 127 6.21 4.43 -3.14
C ILE A 127 6.69 3.63 -4.34
N LEU A 128 6.05 2.54 -4.64
CA LEU A 128 6.49 1.60 -5.67
C LEU A 128 5.78 1.80 -7.00
N MET A 129 4.50 2.13 -6.97
CA MET A 129 3.68 2.21 -8.18
C MET A 129 2.74 3.41 -8.12
N GLN A 130 2.54 4.06 -9.26
CA GLN A 130 1.56 5.13 -9.45
C GLN A 130 0.83 4.89 -10.76
N GLN A 131 -0.49 4.91 -10.72
CA GLN A 131 -1.37 4.62 -11.86
C GLN A 131 -2.53 5.62 -11.91
N SER A 132 -2.93 5.98 -13.13
CA SER A 132 -4.14 6.77 -13.32
C SER A 132 -5.38 5.91 -13.10
N THR A 133 -6.42 6.51 -12.56
CA THR A 133 -7.73 5.88 -12.44
C THR A 133 -8.57 6.20 -13.66
N GLY A 134 -9.28 5.20 -14.19
CA GLY A 134 -10.16 5.36 -15.36
C GLY A 134 -11.58 4.89 -15.10
N LEU A 135 -12.51 5.30 -15.98
CA LEU A 135 -13.84 4.69 -16.09
C LEU A 135 -13.83 3.69 -17.24
N PHE A 136 -14.24 2.48 -16.89
CA PHE A 136 -14.34 1.38 -17.83
C PHE A 136 -15.78 0.91 -17.95
N VAL A 137 -16.15 0.50 -19.16
CA VAL A 137 -17.46 -0.08 -19.46
C VAL A 137 -17.27 -1.42 -20.17
N LYS A 138 -18.31 -2.23 -20.19
CA LYS A 138 -18.34 -3.44 -21.01
C LYS A 138 -18.06 -3.07 -22.49
N ASN A 139 -17.33 -3.91 -23.20
CA ASN A 139 -16.88 -3.56 -24.57
C ASN A 139 -18.04 -3.27 -25.55
N ASP A 140 -19.15 -3.96 -25.37
CA ASP A 140 -20.38 -3.78 -26.16
C ASP A 140 -21.36 -2.76 -25.57
N ALA A 141 -20.96 -2.01 -24.51
CA ALA A 141 -21.80 -0.97 -23.94
C ALA A 141 -22.20 0.09 -24.97
N LYS A 142 -23.40 0.63 -24.81
CA LYS A 142 -23.98 1.63 -25.75
C LYS A 142 -23.20 2.94 -25.78
N TRP A 143 -22.56 3.34 -24.69
CA TRP A 143 -21.77 4.58 -24.60
C TRP A 143 -20.46 4.43 -25.37
N LYS A 144 -20.24 5.25 -26.39
CA LYS A 144 -19.02 5.24 -27.20
C LYS A 144 -17.96 6.20 -26.66
N THR A 145 -18.40 7.26 -26.00
CA THR A 145 -17.57 8.31 -25.42
C THR A 145 -17.92 8.54 -23.94
N PHE A 146 -17.05 9.25 -23.25
CA PHE A 146 -17.33 9.70 -21.87
C PHE A 146 -18.54 10.62 -21.82
N ASN A 147 -18.70 11.50 -22.83
CA ASN A 147 -19.86 12.40 -22.91
C ASN A 147 -21.18 11.64 -23.06
N ASP A 148 -21.23 10.56 -23.86
CA ASP A 148 -22.45 9.73 -23.99
C ASP A 148 -22.86 9.16 -22.61
N LEU A 149 -21.86 8.71 -21.83
CA LEU A 149 -22.09 8.20 -20.48
C LEU A 149 -22.61 9.29 -19.55
N LEU A 150 -22.02 10.49 -19.59
CA LEU A 150 -22.44 11.63 -18.78
C LEU A 150 -23.88 12.05 -19.09
N GLU A 151 -24.23 12.18 -20.36
CA GLU A 151 -25.59 12.58 -20.77
C GLU A 151 -26.63 11.54 -20.30
N ASP A 152 -26.34 10.25 -20.49
CA ASP A 152 -27.25 9.19 -20.06
C ASP A 152 -27.40 9.15 -18.54
N SER A 153 -26.32 9.41 -17.81
CA SER A 153 -26.31 9.43 -16.34
C SER A 153 -27.15 10.56 -15.73
N LYS A 154 -27.52 11.59 -16.49
CA LYS A 154 -28.42 12.65 -16.00
C LYS A 154 -29.85 12.18 -15.81
N THR A 155 -30.27 11.17 -16.57
CA THR A 155 -31.63 10.65 -16.60
C THR A 155 -31.77 9.26 -16.01
N GLN A 156 -30.70 8.48 -15.93
CA GLN A 156 -30.69 7.09 -15.47
C GLN A 156 -29.75 6.92 -14.25
N ASP A 157 -30.17 6.10 -13.30
CA ASP A 157 -29.38 5.70 -12.14
C ASP A 157 -28.38 4.62 -12.54
N LEU A 158 -27.20 5.03 -13.04
CA LEU A 158 -26.14 4.11 -13.47
C LEU A 158 -25.31 3.64 -12.27
N LYS A 159 -25.10 2.33 -12.16
CA LYS A 159 -24.31 1.73 -11.09
C LYS A 159 -22.82 1.79 -11.42
N VAL A 160 -22.03 2.31 -10.49
CA VAL A 160 -20.59 2.41 -10.64
C VAL A 160 -19.90 1.53 -9.60
N GLY A 161 -19.18 0.51 -10.05
CA GLY A 161 -18.36 -0.36 -9.19
C GLY A 161 -17.13 0.41 -8.71
N ILE A 162 -16.96 0.44 -7.39
CA ILE A 162 -15.83 1.10 -6.72
C ILE A 162 -15.18 0.19 -5.70
N THR A 163 -13.97 0.54 -5.26
CA THR A 163 -13.20 -0.19 -4.24
C THR A 163 -13.88 -0.13 -2.86
N GLY A 164 -14.47 1.02 -2.50
CA GLY A 164 -15.14 1.19 -1.21
C GLY A 164 -15.49 2.63 -0.90
N PHE A 165 -16.30 2.82 0.12
CA PHE A 165 -16.65 4.16 0.60
C PHE A 165 -15.46 4.87 1.24
N GLY A 166 -15.29 6.16 0.95
CA GLY A 166 -14.18 6.99 1.38
C GLY A 166 -12.94 6.85 0.49
N SER A 167 -13.01 6.04 -0.58
CA SER A 167 -11.93 5.90 -1.55
C SER A 167 -11.87 7.10 -2.51
N PRO A 168 -10.72 7.31 -3.19
CA PRO A 168 -10.63 8.22 -4.32
C PRO A 168 -11.67 7.94 -5.43
N ASP A 169 -12.01 6.66 -5.65
CA ASP A 169 -13.03 6.24 -6.62
C ASP A 169 -14.38 6.93 -6.35
N GLU A 170 -14.83 6.88 -5.09
CA GLU A 170 -16.08 7.54 -4.68
C GLU A 170 -16.02 9.05 -4.92
N MET A 171 -14.86 9.68 -4.67
CA MET A 171 -14.68 11.12 -4.87
C MET A 171 -14.76 11.50 -6.36
N MET A 172 -14.20 10.68 -7.25
CA MET A 172 -14.31 10.88 -8.69
C MET A 172 -15.74 10.74 -9.18
N VAL A 173 -16.49 9.76 -8.68
CA VAL A 173 -17.92 9.62 -9.00
C VAL A 173 -18.70 10.81 -8.48
N ARG A 174 -18.42 11.28 -7.27
CA ARG A 174 -19.12 12.40 -6.68
C ARG A 174 -18.94 13.70 -7.47
N GLN A 175 -17.70 14.02 -7.94
CA GLN A 175 -17.53 15.24 -8.75
C GLN A 175 -18.39 15.25 -10.03
N MET A 176 -18.73 14.04 -10.58
CA MET A 176 -19.65 13.93 -11.69
C MET A 176 -21.09 14.13 -11.24
N ASN A 177 -21.47 13.59 -10.09
CA ASN A 177 -22.81 13.77 -9.51
C ASN A 177 -23.07 15.24 -9.12
N ASP A 178 -22.06 15.96 -8.60
CA ASP A 178 -22.15 17.39 -8.29
C ASP A 178 -22.42 18.26 -9.56
N LYS A 179 -22.16 17.70 -10.75
CA LYS A 179 -22.46 18.32 -12.06
C LYS A 179 -23.70 17.74 -12.74
N GLY A 180 -24.55 17.04 -11.98
CA GLY A 180 -25.86 16.61 -12.43
C GLY A 180 -25.97 15.16 -12.89
N SER A 181 -24.89 14.36 -12.86
CA SER A 181 -24.98 12.92 -13.07
C SER A 181 -25.71 12.22 -11.92
N LYS A 182 -26.29 11.04 -12.19
CA LYS A 182 -26.98 10.19 -11.20
C LYS A 182 -26.28 8.84 -11.08
N PHE A 183 -24.98 8.88 -10.82
CA PHE A 183 -24.23 7.66 -10.57
C PHE A 183 -24.48 7.15 -9.16
N ARG A 184 -24.78 5.87 -9.04
CA ARG A 184 -24.92 5.17 -7.76
C ARG A 184 -23.72 4.26 -7.54
N VAL A 185 -22.89 4.57 -6.56
CA VAL A 185 -21.72 3.76 -6.21
C VAL A 185 -22.12 2.42 -5.61
N VAL A 186 -21.45 1.35 -6.03
CA VAL A 186 -21.58 -0.02 -5.53
C VAL A 186 -20.20 -0.48 -5.08
N PRO A 187 -19.94 -0.59 -3.77
CA PRO A 187 -18.64 -1.01 -3.26
C PRO A 187 -18.46 -2.52 -3.36
N PHE A 188 -17.27 -2.96 -3.81
CA PHE A 188 -16.86 -4.36 -3.86
C PHE A 188 -15.52 -4.53 -3.15
N ALA A 189 -15.52 -5.22 -2.02
CA ALA A 189 -14.30 -5.47 -1.25
C ALA A 189 -13.37 -6.50 -1.93
N ALA A 190 -13.93 -7.42 -2.73
CA ALA A 190 -13.19 -8.42 -3.46
C ALA A 190 -12.93 -7.94 -4.90
N PRO A 191 -11.66 -7.81 -5.34
CA PRO A 191 -11.32 -7.33 -6.67
C PRO A 191 -11.96 -8.17 -7.79
N GLY A 192 -11.93 -9.50 -7.67
CA GLY A 192 -12.52 -10.39 -8.68
C GLY A 192 -14.03 -10.17 -8.88
N GLU A 193 -14.78 -9.95 -7.79
CA GLU A 193 -16.21 -9.61 -7.86
C GLU A 193 -16.40 -8.23 -8.51
N ARG A 194 -15.58 -7.25 -8.14
CA ARG A 194 -15.63 -5.90 -8.71
C ARG A 194 -15.39 -5.93 -10.21
N TYR A 195 -14.36 -6.63 -10.68
CA TYR A 195 -14.05 -6.69 -12.12
C TYR A 195 -15.13 -7.44 -12.91
N THR A 196 -15.66 -8.51 -12.37
CA THR A 196 -16.69 -9.29 -13.06
C THR A 196 -18.10 -8.69 -12.94
N SER A 197 -18.33 -7.75 -12.02
CA SER A 197 -19.63 -7.11 -11.81
C SER A 197 -20.18 -6.44 -13.08
N ILE A 198 -19.30 -5.84 -13.88
CA ILE A 198 -19.64 -5.20 -15.14
C ILE A 198 -20.09 -6.22 -16.18
N LEU A 199 -19.40 -7.36 -16.25
CA LEU A 199 -19.72 -8.41 -17.23
C LEU A 199 -21.05 -9.08 -16.91
N GLY A 200 -21.38 -9.21 -15.63
CA GLY A 200 -22.63 -9.76 -15.13
C GLY A 200 -23.79 -8.76 -15.05
N GLY A 201 -23.57 -7.48 -15.40
CA GLY A 201 -24.63 -6.44 -15.31
C GLY A 201 -24.97 -6.01 -13.89
N HIS A 202 -24.14 -6.32 -12.89
CA HIS A 202 -24.31 -5.86 -11.52
C HIS A 202 -23.82 -4.41 -11.33
N ALA A 203 -22.90 -3.96 -12.19
CA ALA A 203 -22.50 -2.57 -12.37
C ALA A 203 -22.50 -2.23 -13.86
N ASP A 204 -22.72 -0.95 -14.19
CA ASP A 204 -22.73 -0.40 -15.55
C ASP A 204 -21.35 0.15 -15.92
N VAL A 205 -20.66 0.71 -14.93
CA VAL A 205 -19.34 1.34 -15.03
C VAL A 205 -18.43 0.81 -13.93
N LEU A 206 -17.15 0.69 -14.22
CA LEU A 206 -16.11 0.33 -13.25
C LEU A 206 -15.14 1.51 -13.12
N VAL A 207 -14.82 1.89 -11.90
CA VAL A 207 -13.66 2.74 -11.58
C VAL A 207 -12.50 1.82 -11.25
N GLU A 208 -11.39 1.92 -12.01
CA GLU A 208 -10.24 1.03 -11.81
C GLU A 208 -8.97 1.59 -12.47
N GLN A 209 -7.83 0.92 -12.26
CA GLN A 209 -6.58 1.13 -12.97
C GLN A 209 -6.47 0.15 -14.16
N ALA A 210 -6.02 0.64 -15.30
CA ALA A 210 -5.94 -0.17 -16.53
C ALA A 210 -5.08 -1.42 -16.34
N GLY A 211 -4.00 -1.32 -15.59
CA GLY A 211 -3.09 -2.45 -15.31
C GLY A 211 -3.75 -3.58 -14.54
N ASP A 212 -4.60 -3.26 -13.55
CA ASP A 212 -5.25 -4.24 -12.70
C ASP A 212 -6.25 -5.12 -13.47
N ILE A 213 -6.85 -4.56 -14.51
CA ILE A 213 -7.83 -5.23 -15.38
C ILE A 213 -7.30 -5.51 -16.79
N ARG A 214 -5.97 -5.46 -16.99
CA ARG A 214 -5.34 -5.62 -18.32
C ARG A 214 -5.77 -6.88 -19.08
N SER A 215 -6.06 -7.97 -18.38
CA SER A 215 -6.57 -9.20 -19.01
C SER A 215 -7.94 -8.99 -19.65
N PHE A 216 -8.84 -8.28 -18.99
CA PHE A 216 -10.16 -7.95 -19.51
C PHE A 216 -10.07 -6.98 -20.72
N LEU A 217 -9.12 -6.04 -20.68
CA LEU A 217 -8.88 -5.10 -21.78
C LEU A 217 -8.28 -5.81 -23.00
N ARG A 218 -7.25 -6.66 -22.80
CA ARG A 218 -6.66 -7.47 -23.88
C ARG A 218 -7.66 -8.42 -24.53
N ASN A 219 -8.53 -9.01 -23.73
CA ASN A 219 -9.60 -9.90 -24.21
C ASN A 219 -10.82 -9.15 -24.75
N LYS A 220 -10.76 -7.83 -24.87
CA LYS A 220 -11.85 -6.99 -25.37
C LYS A 220 -13.19 -7.22 -24.65
N GLN A 221 -13.13 -7.50 -23.36
CA GLN A 221 -14.31 -7.64 -22.51
C GLN A 221 -14.75 -6.30 -21.95
N MET A 222 -13.78 -5.39 -21.72
CA MET A 222 -13.97 -4.02 -21.26
C MET A 222 -13.18 -3.05 -22.12
N ARG A 223 -13.54 -1.78 -22.05
CA ARG A 223 -12.79 -0.67 -22.63
C ARG A 223 -12.85 0.58 -21.77
N PRO A 224 -11.81 1.43 -21.78
CA PRO A 224 -11.83 2.72 -21.11
C PRO A 224 -12.70 3.73 -21.87
N LEU A 225 -13.28 4.68 -21.12
CA LEU A 225 -13.95 5.87 -21.67
C LEU A 225 -13.20 7.15 -21.37
N VAL A 226 -12.51 7.22 -20.23
CA VAL A 226 -11.81 8.41 -19.73
C VAL A 226 -10.82 8.03 -18.67
N PHE A 227 -9.75 8.83 -18.53
CA PHE A 227 -8.83 8.74 -17.39
C PHE A 227 -8.83 10.04 -16.57
N PHE A 228 -8.79 9.89 -15.25
CA PHE A 228 -8.61 10.97 -14.29
C PHE A 228 -7.11 11.12 -14.00
N SER A 229 -6.47 11.91 -14.82
CA SER A 229 -5.02 12.12 -14.78
C SER A 229 -4.68 13.49 -15.37
N ASP A 230 -3.50 14.00 -15.01
CA ASP A 230 -2.93 15.20 -15.64
C ASP A 230 -2.24 14.89 -16.97
N GLU A 231 -1.79 13.65 -17.14
CA GLU A 231 -1.06 13.16 -18.30
C GLU A 231 -1.79 12.00 -18.97
N PRO A 232 -1.61 11.79 -20.30
CA PRO A 232 -2.17 10.65 -21.00
C PRO A 232 -1.77 9.30 -20.35
N GLN A 233 -2.72 8.38 -20.30
CA GLN A 233 -2.49 7.05 -19.75
C GLN A 233 -1.58 6.23 -20.69
N THR A 234 -0.52 5.65 -20.16
CA THR A 234 0.36 4.73 -20.88
C THR A 234 -0.46 3.62 -21.55
N GLY A 235 -0.22 3.39 -22.83
CA GLY A 235 -0.95 2.37 -23.62
C GLY A 235 -2.36 2.76 -24.07
N TYR A 236 -2.87 3.95 -23.67
CA TYR A 236 -4.20 4.47 -23.99
C TYR A 236 -4.16 6.00 -24.19
N THR A 237 -3.20 6.47 -24.97
CA THR A 237 -2.96 7.91 -25.18
C THR A 237 -4.04 8.61 -26.01
N ASP A 238 -4.86 7.85 -26.70
CA ASP A 238 -6.03 8.29 -27.49
C ASP A 238 -7.31 8.44 -26.64
N ILE A 239 -7.33 7.94 -25.41
CA ILE A 239 -8.47 8.07 -24.51
C ILE A 239 -8.41 9.44 -23.81
N PRO A 240 -9.54 10.21 -23.79
CA PRO A 240 -9.57 11.55 -23.24
C PRO A 240 -9.28 11.59 -21.75
N LEU A 241 -8.83 12.75 -21.27
CA LEU A 241 -8.68 13.03 -19.85
C LEU A 241 -9.94 13.71 -19.30
N ALA A 242 -10.34 13.33 -18.09
CA ALA A 242 -11.57 13.85 -17.46
C ALA A 242 -11.52 15.37 -17.25
N LYS A 243 -10.33 15.94 -17.04
CA LYS A 243 -10.13 17.40 -16.92
C LYS A 243 -10.60 18.16 -18.15
N ASP A 244 -10.44 17.59 -19.36
CA ASP A 244 -10.83 18.22 -20.63
C ASP A 244 -12.36 18.27 -20.80
N SER A 245 -13.08 17.44 -20.03
CA SER A 245 -14.54 17.45 -19.91
C SER A 245 -15.04 18.18 -18.65
N GLY A 246 -14.14 18.94 -17.99
CA GLY A 246 -14.49 19.76 -16.82
C GLY A 246 -14.48 19.01 -15.49
N PHE A 247 -13.84 17.86 -15.38
CA PHE A 247 -13.66 17.08 -14.15
C PHE A 247 -12.19 17.05 -13.75
N PRO A 248 -11.68 18.13 -13.10
CA PRO A 248 -10.25 18.31 -12.87
C PRO A 248 -9.68 17.46 -11.73
N LEU A 249 -10.52 16.87 -10.88
CA LEU A 249 -10.04 16.06 -9.78
C LEU A 249 -9.41 14.76 -10.30
N ALA A 250 -8.11 14.64 -10.14
CA ALA A 250 -7.33 13.46 -10.45
C ALA A 250 -6.59 13.01 -9.17
N ILE A 251 -6.97 11.87 -8.62
CA ILE A 251 -6.25 11.24 -7.52
C ILE A 251 -5.66 9.94 -8.06
N ASN A 252 -4.36 9.96 -8.31
CA ASN A 252 -3.67 8.77 -8.77
C ASN A 252 -3.66 7.69 -7.70
N GLN A 253 -3.94 6.45 -8.10
CA GLN A 253 -3.69 5.31 -7.25
C GLN A 253 -2.19 5.16 -7.06
N PHE A 254 -1.74 5.10 -5.83
CA PHE A 254 -0.36 4.74 -5.50
C PHE A 254 -0.32 3.46 -4.68
N ARG A 255 0.80 2.75 -4.76
CA ARG A 255 1.08 1.58 -3.91
C ARG A 255 2.43 1.77 -3.24
N SER A 256 2.43 1.72 -1.92
CA SER A 256 3.58 1.87 -1.04
C SER A 256 3.77 0.61 -0.23
N LEU A 257 4.97 0.39 0.29
CA LEU A 257 5.21 -0.52 1.41
C LEU A 257 5.44 0.30 2.67
N ILE A 258 4.86 -0.17 3.77
CA ILE A 258 4.95 0.47 5.07
C ILE A 258 5.30 -0.54 6.16
N VAL A 259 5.90 -0.04 7.24
CA VAL A 259 6.03 -0.73 8.53
C VAL A 259 5.35 0.07 9.62
N ARG A 260 5.19 -0.53 10.80
CA ARG A 260 4.71 0.19 11.99
C ARG A 260 5.74 1.24 12.43
N ALA A 261 5.29 2.45 12.75
CA ALA A 261 6.15 3.48 13.34
C ALA A 261 6.72 3.00 14.68
N GLY A 262 7.94 3.44 15.00
CA GLY A 262 8.71 2.97 16.16
C GLY A 262 9.53 1.70 15.89
N THR A 263 9.50 1.15 14.67
CA THR A 263 10.47 0.13 14.22
C THR A 263 11.89 0.72 14.28
N ASP A 264 12.86 -0.08 14.72
CA ASP A 264 14.27 0.34 14.83
C ASP A 264 14.74 0.96 13.48
N PRO A 265 15.31 2.16 13.47
CA PRO A 265 15.77 2.83 12.26
C PRO A 265 16.71 2.00 11.39
N LYS A 266 17.52 1.11 11.97
CA LYS A 266 18.41 0.21 11.21
C LYS A 266 17.62 -0.85 10.44
N GLN A 267 16.55 -1.37 11.04
CA GLN A 267 15.66 -2.33 10.39
C GLN A 267 14.87 -1.65 9.27
N VAL A 268 14.36 -0.44 9.52
CA VAL A 268 13.69 0.37 8.49
C VAL A 268 14.65 0.65 7.33
N ALA A 269 15.90 1.04 7.61
CA ALA A 269 16.90 1.29 6.57
C ALA A 269 17.23 0.03 5.76
N THR A 270 17.32 -1.13 6.41
CA THR A 270 17.57 -2.41 5.72
C THR A 270 16.41 -2.76 4.77
N LEU A 271 15.17 -2.63 5.22
CA LEU A 271 13.99 -2.87 4.39
C LEU A 271 13.89 -1.86 3.26
N ALA A 272 14.07 -0.57 3.54
CA ALA A 272 14.01 0.49 2.54
C ALA A 272 15.09 0.33 1.45
N ALA A 273 16.30 -0.07 1.82
CA ALA A 273 17.37 -0.34 0.87
C ALA A 273 17.04 -1.53 -0.06
N ALA A 274 16.48 -2.61 0.50
CA ALA A 274 16.04 -3.74 -0.29
C ALA A 274 14.90 -3.35 -1.26
N VAL A 275 13.92 -2.57 -0.78
CA VAL A 275 12.81 -2.04 -1.59
C VAL A 275 13.34 -1.14 -2.71
N GLU A 276 14.26 -0.22 -2.41
CA GLU A 276 14.85 0.67 -3.42
C GLU A 276 15.62 -0.11 -4.48
N LYS A 277 16.43 -1.09 -4.06
CA LYS A 277 17.18 -1.94 -4.99
C LYS A 277 16.25 -2.70 -5.93
N ALA A 278 15.20 -3.32 -5.39
CA ALA A 278 14.19 -4.00 -6.19
C ALA A 278 13.47 -3.03 -7.15
N ALA A 279 13.01 -1.89 -6.65
CA ALA A 279 12.27 -0.91 -7.45
C ALA A 279 13.09 -0.25 -8.57
N ARG A 280 14.42 -0.23 -8.46
CA ARG A 280 15.33 0.30 -9.49
C ARG A 280 15.81 -0.75 -10.49
N SER A 281 15.48 -2.02 -10.28
CA SER A 281 15.87 -3.09 -11.20
C SER A 281 15.14 -2.98 -12.54
N ASP A 282 15.75 -3.50 -13.60
CA ASP A 282 15.12 -3.50 -14.92
C ASP A 282 13.89 -4.41 -14.94
N GLU A 283 13.92 -5.54 -14.23
CA GLU A 283 12.77 -6.42 -14.05
C GLU A 283 11.55 -5.67 -13.45
N TYR A 284 11.79 -4.79 -12.46
CA TYR A 284 10.69 -4.01 -11.89
C TYR A 284 10.20 -2.93 -12.85
N LYS A 285 11.08 -2.26 -13.60
CA LYS A 285 10.69 -1.28 -14.61
C LYS A 285 9.85 -1.92 -15.73
N GLU A 286 10.25 -3.07 -16.24
CA GLU A 286 9.45 -3.86 -17.20
C GLU A 286 8.07 -4.19 -16.61
N SER A 287 8.01 -4.50 -15.33
CA SER A 287 6.75 -4.76 -14.66
C SER A 287 5.84 -3.53 -14.57
N LEU A 288 6.38 -2.32 -14.42
CA LEU A 288 5.58 -1.09 -14.46
C LEU A 288 4.94 -0.89 -15.84
N GLU A 289 5.67 -1.19 -16.92
CA GLU A 289 5.13 -1.13 -18.29
C GLU A 289 3.99 -2.15 -18.49
N GLU A 290 4.19 -3.40 -18.02
CA GLU A 290 3.15 -4.42 -18.06
C GLU A 290 1.89 -4.03 -17.30
N GLU A 291 2.04 -3.34 -16.18
CA GLU A 291 0.97 -2.84 -15.33
C GLU A 291 0.41 -1.49 -15.80
N LEU A 292 0.87 -0.98 -16.95
CA LEU A 292 0.46 0.33 -17.49
C LEU A 292 0.61 1.45 -16.45
N ALA A 293 1.59 1.32 -15.57
CA ALA A 293 1.89 2.27 -14.52
C ALA A 293 2.82 3.38 -15.04
N SER A 294 2.92 4.47 -14.31
CA SER A 294 3.89 5.52 -14.62
C SER A 294 5.31 4.97 -14.55
N PRO A 295 6.16 5.21 -15.56
CA PRO A 295 7.56 4.79 -15.52
C PRO A 295 8.36 5.47 -14.37
N ASN A 296 7.88 6.63 -13.90
CA ASN A 296 8.45 7.40 -12.81
C ASN A 296 7.74 7.14 -11.47
N SER A 297 7.21 5.93 -11.28
CA SER A 297 6.43 5.57 -10.10
C SER A 297 7.20 5.60 -8.79
N PHE A 298 8.49 5.25 -8.84
CA PHE A 298 9.25 5.05 -7.60
C PHE A 298 9.58 6.36 -6.89
N VAL A 299 9.22 6.42 -5.57
CA VAL A 299 9.63 7.48 -4.65
C VAL A 299 10.37 6.82 -3.49
N PRO A 300 11.65 7.16 -3.23
CA PRO A 300 12.43 6.53 -2.16
C PRO A 300 11.87 6.86 -0.77
N ALA A 301 12.20 6.03 0.22
CA ALA A 301 11.72 6.16 1.61
C ALA A 301 11.92 7.58 2.17
N SER A 302 13.06 8.21 1.87
CA SER A 302 13.38 9.58 2.32
C SER A 302 12.40 10.65 1.84
N GLN A 303 11.64 10.40 0.78
CA GLN A 303 10.66 11.32 0.19
C GLN A 303 9.22 10.80 0.32
N ALA A 304 9.04 9.53 0.69
CA ALA A 304 7.75 8.87 0.69
C ALA A 304 6.80 9.45 1.74
N ARG A 305 7.29 9.89 2.91
CA ARG A 305 6.49 10.58 3.93
C ARG A 305 5.86 11.85 3.35
N ALA A 306 6.66 12.72 2.78
CA ALA A 306 6.18 13.97 2.17
C ALA A 306 5.23 13.72 0.99
N PHE A 307 5.42 12.63 0.24
CA PHE A 307 4.48 12.19 -0.79
C PHE A 307 3.12 11.85 -0.17
N LEU A 308 3.08 11.00 0.86
CA LEU A 308 1.83 10.60 1.53
C LEU A 308 1.09 11.78 2.16
N GLU A 309 1.80 12.74 2.75
CA GLU A 309 1.22 13.96 3.33
C GLU A 309 0.57 14.83 2.25
N ARG A 310 1.21 14.99 1.09
CA ARG A 310 0.61 15.72 -0.05
C ARG A 310 -0.64 15.01 -0.57
N GLN A 311 -0.60 13.68 -0.67
CA GLN A 311 -1.77 12.90 -1.11
C GLN A 311 -2.92 12.99 -0.09
N LEU A 312 -2.60 12.91 1.21
CA LEU A 312 -3.59 13.06 2.27
C LEU A 312 -4.28 14.43 2.17
N LYS A 313 -3.50 15.50 2.05
CA LYS A 313 -4.05 16.86 1.90
C LYS A 313 -4.91 17.00 0.65
N LEU A 314 -4.47 16.47 -0.50
CA LEU A 314 -5.26 16.48 -1.73
C LEU A 314 -6.62 15.80 -1.52
N ILE A 315 -6.64 14.68 -0.84
CA ILE A 315 -7.86 13.94 -0.53
C ILE A 315 -8.73 14.74 0.44
N GLU A 316 -8.17 15.28 1.53
CA GLU A 316 -8.89 16.08 2.54
C GLU A 316 -9.54 17.33 1.93
N ASP A 317 -8.83 18.04 1.04
CA ASP A 317 -9.32 19.23 0.36
C ASP A 317 -10.54 18.93 -0.56
N ASN A 318 -10.71 17.67 -0.97
CA ASN A 318 -11.78 17.19 -1.86
C ASN A 318 -12.84 16.32 -1.17
N LEU A 319 -12.75 16.11 0.14
CA LEU A 319 -13.82 15.46 0.91
C LEU A 319 -15.10 16.31 0.95
N PRO A 320 -16.28 15.67 1.11
CA PRO A 320 -17.51 16.42 1.38
C PRO A 320 -17.30 17.30 2.60
N LYS A 321 -17.62 18.58 2.47
CA LYS A 321 -17.72 19.45 3.65
C LYS A 321 -18.81 18.87 4.56
N LYS A 322 -18.46 18.59 5.81
CA LYS A 322 -19.48 18.17 6.80
C LYS A 322 -20.52 19.28 6.87
N SER A 323 -21.74 18.95 6.46
CA SER A 323 -22.93 19.82 6.63
C SER A 323 -23.28 19.91 8.11
#